data_72ad59ef2141e1bfa7ab04d8d932ac5b
#
_entry.id   72ad59ef2141e1bfa7ab04d8d932ac5b
#
_cell.length_a   1.000
_cell.length_b   1.000
_cell.length_c   1.000
_cell.angle_alpha   90.00
_cell.angle_beta   90.00
_cell.angle_gamma   90.00
#
_symmetry.space_group_name_H-M   'P 1'
#
loop_
_entity.id
_entity.type
_entity.pdbx_description
1 polymer ?
#
loop_
_entity_poly.entity_id
_entity_poly.type
_entity_poly.pdbx_seq_one_letter_code
_entity_poly.pdbx_strand_id
1 'polypeptide(L)'
;MAAAAGRLLRASLVRHVSAIPWGISASAALRPAASRRLCLTNALWCGSDQAKFSFSTGSSYHAPAVTQHAPYFKGTAVVSGEFKEISLDDFKGKYLVLFFYPLDFTFVCPTEIIAFSDKANEFHDVNCEVVAVSVDSHFSHLAWINTPRKNGGLGHMNIALLSDLTKQISRDYGVLLEGPGLALRGLFIIDPNGVIKHLSVNDLPVGRSVEETLRLVKAFQFVETHGEVCPANWTPESPTIKPHPTASREYFEKVNQ
;
A
#
# COMPACT_ATOMS: atom_id res chain seq x y z
N MET A 1 -36.85 23.18 57.16
CA MET A 1 -36.29 22.37 58.25
C MET A 1 -35.38 21.29 57.64
N ALA A 2 -34.16 21.24 58.14
CA ALA A 2 -33.17 20.20 58.13
C ALA A 2 -32.61 19.68 56.77
N ALA A 3 -31.41 20.13 56.56
CA ALA A 3 -30.40 19.56 55.66
C ALA A 3 -29.88 18.22 56.18
N ALA A 4 -29.52 17.31 55.22
CA ALA A 4 -28.61 16.20 55.50
C ALA A 4 -27.59 16.09 54.36
N ALA A 5 -26.35 16.47 54.66
CA ALA A 5 -25.20 16.35 53.82
C ALA A 5 -24.67 14.90 53.87
N GLY A 6 -24.61 14.23 52.75
CA GLY A 6 -23.92 12.96 52.56
C GLY A 6 -22.59 13.16 51.85
N ARG A 7 -21.48 13.05 52.57
CA ARG A 7 -20.10 13.00 52.01
C ARG A 7 -19.85 11.63 51.42
N LEU A 8 -19.60 11.59 50.12
CA LEU A 8 -19.05 10.40 49.43
C LEU A 8 -17.52 10.50 49.36
N LEU A 9 -16.88 9.56 50.03
CA LEU A 9 -15.44 9.32 50.02
C LEU A 9 -15.00 8.84 48.61
N ARG A 10 -14.06 9.57 47.98
CA ARG A 10 -13.35 9.12 46.82
C ARG A 10 -12.24 8.15 47.26
N ALA A 11 -12.40 6.88 46.93
CA ALA A 11 -11.31 5.91 46.99
C ALA A 11 -10.53 5.94 45.65
N SER A 12 -9.34 6.48 45.71
CA SER A 12 -8.36 6.45 44.60
C SER A 12 -7.66 5.10 44.59
N LEU A 13 -7.97 4.25 43.62
CA LEU A 13 -7.21 3.02 43.36
C LEU A 13 -6.13 3.31 42.34
N VAL A 14 -4.92 3.59 42.81
CA VAL A 14 -3.71 3.61 42.01
C VAL A 14 -3.29 2.14 41.74
N ARG A 15 -3.49 1.62 40.57
CA ARG A 15 -2.90 0.35 40.15
C ARG A 15 -1.48 0.61 39.62
N HIS A 16 -0.50 0.10 40.34
CA HIS A 16 0.87 -0.02 39.88
C HIS A 16 0.92 -0.98 38.70
N VAL A 17 1.36 -0.47 37.56
CA VAL A 17 1.80 -1.29 36.42
C VAL A 17 3.28 -1.51 36.61
N SER A 18 3.65 -2.73 36.97
CA SER A 18 5.05 -3.16 37.06
C SER A 18 5.63 -3.33 35.65
N ALA A 19 6.66 -2.55 35.37
CA ALA A 19 7.49 -2.67 34.15
C ALA A 19 8.30 -3.97 34.21
N ILE A 20 8.23 -4.76 33.17
CA ILE A 20 9.10 -5.94 32.94
C ILE A 20 10.35 -5.46 32.24
N PRO A 21 11.55 -5.67 32.80
CA PRO A 21 12.79 -5.32 32.09
C PRO A 21 13.16 -6.41 31.07
N TRP A 22 13.31 -6.01 29.82
CA TRP A 22 13.92 -6.84 28.79
C TRP A 22 15.43 -6.83 28.94
N GLY A 23 15.99 -7.88 29.57
CA GLY A 23 17.41 -8.13 29.60
C GLY A 23 17.81 -9.07 28.46
N ILE A 24 18.43 -8.56 27.41
CA ILE A 24 19.11 -9.37 26.40
C ILE A 24 20.58 -9.47 26.83
N SER A 25 20.96 -10.64 27.35
CA SER A 25 22.37 -11.00 27.59
C SER A 25 22.82 -11.84 26.38
N ALA A 26 23.62 -11.24 25.49
CA ALA A 26 24.34 -11.95 24.45
C ALA A 26 25.72 -12.33 24.98
N SER A 27 25.93 -13.59 25.37
CA SER A 27 27.23 -14.16 25.66
C SER A 27 27.72 -14.93 24.42
N ALA A 28 28.59 -14.30 23.64
CA ALA A 28 29.32 -14.96 22.55
C ALA A 28 30.55 -15.67 23.08
N ALA A 29 30.50 -16.98 23.17
CA ALA A 29 31.65 -17.81 23.46
C ALA A 29 32.48 -18.02 22.18
N LEU A 30 33.68 -17.43 22.15
CA LEU A 30 34.73 -17.69 21.16
C LEU A 30 35.32 -19.12 21.37
N ARG A 31 35.21 -19.96 20.36
CA ARG A 31 35.97 -21.24 20.28
C ARG A 31 37.25 -21.00 19.48
N PRO A 32 38.41 -21.54 19.93
CA PRO A 32 39.69 -21.37 19.23
C PRO A 32 39.78 -22.29 18.00
N ALA A 33 40.35 -21.74 16.93
CA ALA A 33 40.68 -22.43 15.70
C ALA A 33 41.73 -23.50 15.89
N ALA A 34 41.43 -24.74 15.54
CA ALA A 34 42.42 -25.81 15.46
C ALA A 34 43.20 -25.72 14.15
N SER A 35 44.49 -25.50 14.24
CA SER A 35 45.43 -25.57 13.14
C SER A 35 45.53 -27.01 12.62
N ARG A 36 45.20 -27.24 11.35
CA ARG A 36 45.51 -28.46 10.62
C ARG A 36 46.66 -28.20 9.68
N ARG A 37 47.74 -28.96 9.92
CA ARG A 37 48.97 -29.01 9.11
C ARG A 37 48.64 -29.47 7.68
N LEU A 38 49.20 -28.76 6.70
CA LEU A 38 49.27 -29.19 5.31
C LEU A 38 50.13 -30.46 5.20
N CYS A 39 49.59 -31.50 4.65
CA CYS A 39 50.36 -32.61 4.11
C CYS A 39 50.31 -32.47 2.59
N LEU A 40 51.45 -32.12 1.98
CA LEU A 40 51.66 -32.10 0.53
C LEU A 40 51.87 -33.54 0.08
N THR A 41 50.94 -34.09 -0.68
CA THR A 41 51.21 -35.23 -1.56
C THR A 41 50.76 -34.86 -2.98
N ASN A 42 51.78 -34.83 -3.87
CA ASN A 42 51.60 -34.74 -5.32
C ASN A 42 50.75 -35.89 -5.83
N ALA A 43 49.66 -35.55 -6.48
CA ALA A 43 48.99 -36.44 -7.44
C ALA A 43 48.57 -35.63 -8.64
N LEU A 44 49.28 -35.82 -9.72
CA LEU A 44 48.87 -35.47 -11.06
C LEU A 44 47.58 -36.21 -11.38
N TRP A 45 46.49 -35.47 -11.62
CA TRP A 45 45.39 -36.03 -12.41
C TRP A 45 44.78 -34.96 -13.28
N CYS A 46 44.95 -35.20 -14.58
CA CYS A 46 44.35 -34.49 -15.67
C CYS A 46 42.88 -34.96 -15.74
N GLY A 47 41.97 -34.06 -15.43
CA GLY A 47 40.53 -34.30 -15.62
C GLY A 47 39.87 -32.95 -15.85
N SER A 48 39.52 -32.68 -17.12
CA SER A 48 38.79 -31.50 -17.55
C SER A 48 37.34 -31.62 -17.12
N ASP A 49 37.01 -31.31 -15.85
CA ASP A 49 35.65 -31.03 -15.44
C ASP A 49 35.39 -29.54 -15.65
N GLN A 50 34.86 -29.24 -16.82
CA GLN A 50 34.20 -27.96 -17.03
C GLN A 50 33.00 -27.91 -16.12
N ALA A 51 33.13 -27.18 -15.01
CA ALA A 51 31.99 -26.77 -14.20
C ALA A 51 31.03 -26.00 -15.12
N LYS A 52 29.97 -26.67 -15.55
CA LYS A 52 28.85 -26.02 -16.23
C LYS A 52 28.20 -25.10 -15.19
N PHE A 53 28.56 -23.82 -15.22
CA PHE A 53 27.79 -22.80 -14.57
C PHE A 53 26.42 -22.72 -15.26
N SER A 54 25.45 -23.39 -14.70
CA SER A 54 24.06 -23.23 -15.07
C SER A 54 23.64 -21.85 -14.61
N PHE A 55 23.65 -20.87 -15.50
CA PHE A 55 22.91 -19.63 -15.25
C PHE A 55 21.45 -20.02 -15.21
N SER A 56 20.90 -20.18 -14.01
CA SER A 56 19.47 -20.15 -13.81
C SER A 56 19.02 -18.77 -14.26
N THR A 57 18.42 -18.68 -15.46
CA THR A 57 17.57 -17.55 -15.81
C THR A 57 16.34 -17.64 -14.92
N GLY A 58 16.50 -17.29 -13.66
CA GLY A 58 15.37 -17.00 -12.79
C GLY A 58 14.56 -15.95 -13.52
N SER A 59 13.29 -16.24 -13.77
CA SER A 59 12.33 -15.23 -14.20
C SER A 59 12.50 -14.03 -13.27
N SER A 60 13.05 -12.95 -13.82
CA SER A 60 13.21 -11.71 -13.04
C SER A 60 11.80 -11.19 -12.80
N TYR A 61 11.28 -11.43 -11.60
CA TYR A 61 10.09 -10.75 -11.13
C TYR A 61 10.43 -9.25 -11.10
N HIS A 62 10.07 -8.57 -12.17
CA HIS A 62 10.14 -7.11 -12.18
C HIS A 62 8.98 -6.61 -11.33
N ALA A 63 9.30 -5.96 -10.21
CA ALA A 63 8.28 -5.24 -9.44
C ALA A 63 7.58 -4.21 -10.34
N PRO A 64 6.27 -4.01 -10.19
CA PRO A 64 5.53 -3.02 -10.96
C PRO A 64 6.20 -1.64 -10.85
N ALA A 65 6.30 -0.92 -11.96
CA ALA A 65 6.93 0.38 -12.01
C ALA A 65 6.08 1.39 -12.77
N VAL A 66 6.29 2.67 -12.49
CA VAL A 66 5.69 3.77 -13.26
C VAL A 66 6.06 3.62 -14.73
N THR A 67 5.13 3.93 -15.63
CA THR A 67 5.21 3.77 -17.09
C THR A 67 5.06 2.34 -17.62
N GLN A 68 4.91 1.34 -16.76
CA GLN A 68 4.64 -0.03 -17.16
C GLN A 68 3.15 -0.36 -17.00
N HIS A 69 2.68 -1.35 -17.76
CA HIS A 69 1.34 -1.90 -17.55
C HIS A 69 1.22 -2.53 -16.16
N ALA A 70 0.08 -2.26 -15.51
CA ALA A 70 -0.23 -2.86 -14.23
C ALA A 70 -0.37 -4.38 -14.35
N PRO A 71 0.09 -5.16 -13.36
CA PRO A 71 -0.18 -6.58 -13.31
C PRO A 71 -1.69 -6.86 -13.38
N TYR A 72 -2.06 -7.83 -14.20
CA TYR A 72 -3.47 -8.23 -14.33
C TYR A 72 -3.95 -8.84 -13.01
N PHE A 73 -5.17 -8.48 -12.60
CA PHE A 73 -5.82 -9.11 -11.46
C PHE A 73 -7.25 -9.50 -11.82
N LYS A 74 -7.74 -10.53 -11.12
CA LYS A 74 -9.12 -10.98 -11.15
C LYS A 74 -9.44 -11.65 -9.82
N GLY A 75 -10.60 -11.33 -9.24
CA GLY A 75 -11.00 -11.92 -7.97
C GLY A 75 -12.40 -11.53 -7.54
N THR A 76 -12.87 -12.13 -6.46
CA THR A 76 -14.17 -11.81 -5.85
C THR A 76 -14.04 -10.59 -4.95
N ALA A 77 -14.88 -9.61 -5.17
CA ALA A 77 -14.99 -8.41 -4.35
C ALA A 77 -16.37 -8.28 -3.70
N VAL A 78 -16.45 -7.51 -2.64
CA VAL A 78 -17.72 -6.99 -2.11
C VAL A 78 -17.97 -5.63 -2.74
N VAL A 79 -19.05 -5.52 -3.50
CA VAL A 79 -19.48 -4.30 -4.18
C VAL A 79 -20.92 -4.00 -3.75
N SER A 80 -21.14 -2.87 -3.09
CA SER A 80 -22.47 -2.48 -2.58
C SER A 80 -23.15 -3.58 -1.72
N GLY A 81 -22.35 -4.33 -0.96
CA GLY A 81 -22.82 -5.39 -0.08
C GLY A 81 -23.03 -6.76 -0.75
N GLU A 82 -22.76 -6.89 -2.03
CA GLU A 82 -22.90 -8.13 -2.80
C GLU A 82 -21.55 -8.66 -3.28
N PHE A 83 -21.45 -9.97 -3.47
CA PHE A 83 -20.27 -10.59 -4.06
C PHE A 83 -20.30 -10.44 -5.59
N LYS A 84 -19.25 -9.86 -6.13
CA LYS A 84 -19.07 -9.68 -7.56
C LYS A 84 -17.64 -10.04 -7.95
N GLU A 85 -17.49 -10.74 -9.07
CA GLU A 85 -16.17 -10.91 -9.68
C GLU A 85 -15.78 -9.63 -10.39
N ILE A 86 -14.59 -9.11 -10.10
CA ILE A 86 -14.01 -7.94 -10.76
C ILE A 86 -12.60 -8.26 -11.25
N SER A 87 -12.19 -7.57 -12.30
CA SER A 87 -10.89 -7.71 -12.94
C SER A 87 -10.34 -6.34 -13.37
N LEU A 88 -9.06 -6.27 -13.72
CA LEU A 88 -8.47 -5.05 -14.26
C LEU A 88 -9.20 -4.55 -15.54
N ASP A 89 -9.75 -5.46 -16.34
CA ASP A 89 -10.46 -5.14 -17.58
C ASP A 89 -11.74 -4.33 -17.35
N ASP A 90 -12.37 -4.44 -16.19
CA ASP A 90 -13.59 -3.70 -15.83
C ASP A 90 -13.35 -2.19 -15.66
N PHE A 91 -12.07 -1.79 -15.56
CA PHE A 91 -11.64 -0.41 -15.37
C PHE A 91 -11.05 0.22 -16.64
N LYS A 92 -11.06 -0.48 -17.78
CA LYS A 92 -10.62 0.09 -19.06
C LYS A 92 -11.39 1.36 -19.40
N GLY A 93 -10.68 2.40 -19.84
CA GLY A 93 -11.25 3.71 -20.14
C GLY A 93 -11.48 4.61 -18.94
N LYS A 94 -11.12 4.16 -17.73
CA LYS A 94 -11.18 4.93 -16.49
C LYS A 94 -9.83 4.92 -15.77
N TYR A 95 -9.58 5.92 -14.94
CA TYR A 95 -8.53 5.82 -13.94
C TYR A 95 -8.93 4.83 -12.85
N LEU A 96 -7.94 4.13 -12.30
CA LEU A 96 -8.13 3.22 -11.18
C LEU A 96 -7.13 3.55 -10.07
N VAL A 97 -7.62 3.78 -8.87
CA VAL A 97 -6.84 3.76 -7.64
C VAL A 97 -7.00 2.39 -7.02
N LEU A 98 -5.94 1.58 -7.12
CA LEU A 98 -5.86 0.26 -6.48
C LEU A 98 -4.99 0.36 -5.25
N PHE A 99 -5.57 0.15 -4.06
CA PHE A 99 -4.79 0.24 -2.85
C PHE A 99 -4.89 -1.01 -1.97
N PHE A 100 -3.73 -1.44 -1.48
CA PHE A 100 -3.59 -2.62 -0.64
C PHE A 100 -3.58 -2.22 0.83
N TYR A 101 -4.16 -3.03 1.69
CA TYR A 101 -4.12 -2.87 3.13
C TYR A 101 -3.86 -4.23 3.82
N PRO A 102 -3.27 -4.23 5.03
CA PRO A 102 -2.79 -5.45 5.68
C PRO A 102 -3.89 -6.49 5.96
N LEU A 103 -4.87 -6.13 6.80
CA LEU A 103 -5.89 -7.05 7.31
C LEU A 103 -7.18 -6.32 7.68
N ASP A 104 -8.29 -7.05 7.60
CA ASP A 104 -9.59 -6.64 8.14
C ASP A 104 -9.55 -6.53 9.68
N PHE A 105 -10.51 -5.83 10.27
CA PHE A 105 -10.71 -5.67 11.71
C PHE A 105 -9.47 -5.19 12.47
N THR A 106 -8.67 -4.30 11.86
CA THR A 106 -7.48 -3.69 12.45
C THR A 106 -7.70 -2.20 12.77
N PHE A 107 -6.63 -1.40 12.88
CA PHE A 107 -6.71 -0.06 13.47
C PHE A 107 -6.59 1.06 12.45
N VAL A 108 -5.53 1.07 11.62
CA VAL A 108 -5.29 2.09 10.58
C VAL A 108 -6.15 1.80 9.35
N CYS A 109 -6.33 0.53 8.99
CA CYS A 109 -7.02 0.13 7.76
C CYS A 109 -8.45 0.69 7.63
N PRO A 110 -9.32 0.64 8.67
CA PRO A 110 -10.66 1.19 8.54
C PRO A 110 -10.64 2.70 8.32
N THR A 111 -9.66 3.43 8.86
CA THR A 111 -9.57 4.89 8.67
C THR A 111 -9.30 5.25 7.22
N GLU A 112 -8.46 4.49 6.52
CA GLU A 112 -8.17 4.70 5.10
C GLU A 112 -9.37 4.32 4.23
N ILE A 113 -9.92 3.11 4.41
CA ILE A 113 -11.02 2.58 3.59
C ILE A 113 -12.26 3.48 3.71
N ILE A 114 -12.60 3.90 4.92
CA ILE A 114 -13.71 4.82 5.17
C ILE A 114 -13.46 6.17 4.48
N ALA A 115 -12.26 6.73 4.60
CA ALA A 115 -11.94 8.02 3.99
C ALA A 115 -11.99 7.96 2.45
N PHE A 116 -11.50 6.89 1.82
CA PHE A 116 -11.64 6.68 0.38
C PHE A 116 -13.11 6.48 -0.02
N SER A 117 -13.88 5.71 0.74
CA SER A 117 -15.31 5.48 0.48
C SER A 117 -16.15 6.75 0.62
N ASP A 118 -15.87 7.55 1.64
CA ASP A 118 -16.59 8.81 1.86
C ASP A 118 -16.30 9.84 0.74
N LYS A 119 -15.15 9.74 0.06
CA LYS A 119 -14.77 10.54 -1.10
C LYS A 119 -14.98 9.87 -2.46
N ALA A 120 -15.65 8.72 -2.51
CA ALA A 120 -15.84 7.97 -3.75
C ALA A 120 -16.49 8.82 -4.87
N ASN A 121 -17.44 9.70 -4.54
CA ASN A 121 -18.08 10.57 -5.52
C ASN A 121 -17.07 11.53 -6.17
N GLU A 122 -16.12 12.09 -5.39
CA GLU A 122 -15.09 13.00 -5.94
C GLU A 122 -14.15 12.28 -6.92
N PHE A 123 -13.90 10.98 -6.70
CA PHE A 123 -13.15 10.14 -7.66
C PHE A 123 -14.00 9.84 -8.90
N HIS A 124 -15.29 9.51 -8.73
CA HIS A 124 -16.20 9.27 -9.85
C HIS A 124 -16.37 10.50 -10.74
N ASP A 125 -16.44 11.70 -10.16
CA ASP A 125 -16.56 12.98 -10.89
C ASP A 125 -15.38 13.22 -11.85
N VAL A 126 -14.22 12.62 -11.53
CA VAL A 126 -13.04 12.66 -12.40
C VAL A 126 -12.79 11.33 -13.13
N ASN A 127 -13.85 10.55 -13.40
CA ASN A 127 -13.78 9.25 -14.10
C ASN A 127 -12.71 8.31 -13.51
N CYS A 128 -12.67 8.20 -12.20
CA CYS A 128 -11.73 7.36 -11.46
C CYS A 128 -12.49 6.43 -10.52
N GLU A 129 -12.14 5.16 -10.54
CA GLU A 129 -12.66 4.15 -9.62
C GLU A 129 -11.63 3.85 -8.51
N VAL A 130 -12.13 3.40 -7.37
CA VAL A 130 -11.28 3.07 -6.21
C VAL A 130 -11.57 1.65 -5.76
N VAL A 131 -10.52 0.84 -5.62
CA VAL A 131 -10.61 -0.56 -5.16
C VAL A 131 -9.62 -0.77 -4.01
N ALA A 132 -10.13 -1.26 -2.90
CA ALA A 132 -9.33 -1.71 -1.76
C ALA A 132 -9.06 -3.21 -1.87
N VAL A 133 -7.84 -3.65 -1.53
CA VAL A 133 -7.42 -5.07 -1.65
C VAL A 133 -6.77 -5.52 -0.36
N SER A 134 -7.16 -6.68 0.15
CA SER A 134 -6.40 -7.38 1.19
C SER A 134 -6.41 -8.90 0.96
N VAL A 135 -5.57 -9.58 1.72
CA VAL A 135 -5.45 -11.05 1.70
C VAL A 135 -6.59 -11.76 2.41
N ASP A 136 -7.51 -11.03 3.03
CA ASP A 136 -8.69 -11.58 3.68
C ASP A 136 -9.72 -12.10 2.67
N SER A 137 -10.63 -12.95 3.14
CA SER A 137 -11.70 -13.46 2.31
C SER A 137 -12.81 -12.43 2.07
N HIS A 138 -13.52 -12.55 0.95
CA HIS A 138 -14.69 -11.72 0.67
C HIS A 138 -15.79 -11.85 1.74
N PHE A 139 -15.85 -12.97 2.47
CA PHE A 139 -16.75 -13.15 3.63
C PHE A 139 -16.33 -12.27 4.81
N SER A 140 -15.02 -12.14 5.07
CA SER A 140 -14.47 -11.22 6.09
C SER A 140 -14.78 -9.78 5.72
N HIS A 141 -14.55 -9.38 4.47
CA HIS A 141 -14.90 -8.04 3.98
C HIS A 141 -16.37 -7.72 4.19
N LEU A 142 -17.27 -8.65 3.83
CA LEU A 142 -18.71 -8.45 4.02
C LEU A 142 -19.09 -8.33 5.49
N ALA A 143 -18.51 -9.18 6.35
CA ALA A 143 -18.75 -9.10 7.80
C ALA A 143 -18.27 -7.75 8.37
N TRP A 144 -17.12 -7.24 7.90
CA TRP A 144 -16.58 -5.97 8.35
C TRP A 144 -17.41 -4.77 7.85
N ILE A 145 -17.90 -4.80 6.62
CA ILE A 145 -18.85 -3.82 6.07
C ILE A 145 -20.14 -3.80 6.89
N ASN A 146 -20.67 -4.96 7.28
CA ASN A 146 -21.89 -5.06 8.07
C ASN A 146 -21.71 -4.66 9.56
N THR A 147 -20.46 -4.51 10.00
CA THR A 147 -20.15 -4.05 11.36
C THR A 147 -20.22 -2.51 11.41
N PRO A 148 -20.96 -1.92 12.39
CA PRO A 148 -21.05 -0.46 12.52
C PRO A 148 -19.69 0.20 12.79
N ARG A 149 -19.46 1.40 12.21
CA ARG A 149 -18.20 2.17 12.39
C ARG A 149 -17.85 2.40 13.87
N LYS A 150 -18.82 2.64 14.73
CA LYS A 150 -18.61 2.81 16.18
C LYS A 150 -18.06 1.57 16.89
N ASN A 151 -18.16 0.42 16.26
CA ASN A 151 -17.67 -0.87 16.77
C ASN A 151 -16.40 -1.34 16.02
N GLY A 152 -15.71 -0.44 15.30
CA GLY A 152 -14.53 -0.76 14.52
C GLY A 152 -14.82 -1.37 13.14
N GLY A 153 -16.09 -1.37 12.71
CA GLY A 153 -16.49 -1.79 11.37
C GLY A 153 -16.37 -0.68 10.34
N LEU A 154 -16.62 -1.03 9.07
CA LEU A 154 -16.59 -0.09 7.96
C LEU A 154 -17.94 0.64 7.76
N GLY A 155 -19.05 -0.05 8.05
CA GLY A 155 -20.38 0.42 7.65
C GLY A 155 -20.56 0.35 6.14
N HIS A 156 -21.56 1.05 5.60
CA HIS A 156 -21.80 1.10 4.15
C HIS A 156 -20.58 1.64 3.40
N MET A 157 -20.22 0.97 2.31
CA MET A 157 -19.06 1.30 1.47
C MET A 157 -19.47 1.64 0.05
N ASN A 158 -18.89 2.72 -0.50
CA ASN A 158 -19.07 3.18 -1.89
C ASN A 158 -17.91 2.75 -2.80
N ILE A 159 -16.96 1.97 -2.28
CA ILE A 159 -15.83 1.40 -3.03
C ILE A 159 -15.85 -0.12 -2.93
N ALA A 160 -15.24 -0.79 -3.90
CA ALA A 160 -15.11 -2.25 -3.89
C ALA A 160 -14.01 -2.71 -2.92
N LEU A 161 -14.27 -3.80 -2.18
CA LEU A 161 -13.27 -4.51 -1.38
C LEU A 161 -12.96 -5.85 -2.06
N LEU A 162 -11.79 -5.96 -2.67
CA LEU A 162 -11.33 -7.14 -3.41
C LEU A 162 -10.57 -8.10 -2.50
N SER A 163 -10.94 -9.36 -2.53
CA SER A 163 -10.28 -10.44 -1.79
C SER A 163 -9.12 -11.03 -2.60
N ASP A 164 -7.92 -10.94 -2.07
CA ASP A 164 -6.71 -11.60 -2.58
C ASP A 164 -6.32 -12.79 -1.67
N LEU A 165 -7.26 -13.70 -1.43
CA LEU A 165 -7.07 -14.84 -0.53
C LEU A 165 -5.88 -15.74 -0.93
N THR A 166 -5.57 -15.79 -2.22
CA THR A 166 -4.41 -16.53 -2.76
C THR A 166 -3.09 -15.78 -2.58
N LYS A 167 -3.14 -14.50 -2.22
CA LYS A 167 -1.99 -13.59 -2.10
C LYS A 167 -1.24 -13.36 -3.42
N GLN A 168 -1.83 -13.78 -4.54
CA GLN A 168 -1.18 -13.67 -5.85
C GLN A 168 -1.16 -12.21 -6.32
N ILE A 169 -2.28 -11.48 -6.14
CA ILE A 169 -2.37 -10.07 -6.53
C ILE A 169 -1.36 -9.24 -5.73
N SER A 170 -1.31 -9.41 -4.41
CA SER A 170 -0.34 -8.71 -3.54
C SER A 170 1.10 -9.04 -3.90
N ARG A 171 1.38 -10.28 -4.33
CA ARG A 171 2.70 -10.71 -4.79
C ARG A 171 3.06 -10.06 -6.12
N ASP A 172 2.16 -10.08 -7.10
CA ASP A 172 2.38 -9.52 -8.43
C ASP A 172 2.56 -8.00 -8.38
N TYR A 173 1.88 -7.34 -7.45
CA TYR A 173 2.05 -5.91 -7.19
C TYR A 173 3.25 -5.58 -6.27
N GLY A 174 4.02 -6.59 -5.84
CA GLY A 174 5.25 -6.40 -5.07
C GLY A 174 5.04 -5.85 -3.66
N VAL A 175 3.84 -6.01 -3.09
CA VAL A 175 3.48 -5.49 -1.76
C VAL A 175 3.28 -6.58 -0.71
N LEU A 176 3.42 -7.86 -1.06
CA LEU A 176 3.25 -8.97 -0.13
C LEU A 176 4.47 -9.10 0.80
N LEU A 177 4.23 -9.14 2.10
CA LEU A 177 5.19 -9.60 3.10
C LEU A 177 5.04 -11.12 3.24
N GLU A 178 5.94 -11.89 2.64
CA GLU A 178 5.83 -13.36 2.58
C GLU A 178 5.82 -14.02 3.96
N GLY A 179 6.63 -13.53 4.90
CA GLY A 179 6.69 -14.09 6.26
C GLY A 179 5.37 -13.98 7.02
N PRO A 180 4.84 -12.77 7.26
CA PRO A 180 3.53 -12.57 7.91
C PRO A 180 2.36 -12.96 7.00
N GLY A 181 2.54 -12.99 5.69
CA GLY A 181 1.51 -13.32 4.72
C GLY A 181 0.41 -12.27 4.56
N LEU A 182 0.76 -10.99 4.70
CA LEU A 182 -0.14 -9.85 4.56
C LEU A 182 0.46 -8.80 3.61
N ALA A 183 -0.36 -7.86 3.13
CA ALA A 183 0.09 -6.80 2.24
C ALA A 183 0.59 -5.57 3.00
N LEU A 184 1.64 -4.92 2.48
CA LEU A 184 1.99 -3.55 2.81
C LEU A 184 0.91 -2.59 2.31
N ARG A 185 0.98 -1.33 2.75
CA ARG A 185 0.07 -0.27 2.29
C ARG A 185 0.52 0.27 0.94
N GLY A 186 0.41 -0.56 -0.10
CA GLY A 186 0.65 -0.17 -1.48
C GLY A 186 -0.52 0.63 -2.06
N LEU A 187 -0.24 1.63 -2.88
CA LEU A 187 -1.22 2.38 -3.65
C LEU A 187 -0.70 2.57 -5.06
N PHE A 188 -1.56 2.29 -6.04
CA PHE A 188 -1.25 2.39 -7.46
C PHE A 188 -2.32 3.24 -8.14
N ILE A 189 -1.91 4.25 -8.89
CA ILE A 189 -2.79 4.99 -9.79
C ILE A 189 -2.52 4.47 -11.20
N ILE A 190 -3.54 3.90 -11.81
CA ILE A 190 -3.49 3.25 -13.12
C ILE A 190 -4.36 4.07 -14.08
N ASP A 191 -3.83 4.40 -15.26
CA ASP A 191 -4.52 5.18 -16.26
C ASP A 191 -5.55 4.35 -17.07
N PRO A 192 -6.39 4.98 -17.92
CA PRO A 192 -7.38 4.29 -18.74
C PRO A 192 -6.84 3.22 -19.70
N ASN A 193 -5.54 3.24 -19.96
CA ASN A 193 -4.84 2.26 -20.81
C ASN A 193 -4.21 1.12 -20.00
N GLY A 194 -4.38 1.12 -18.66
CA GLY A 194 -3.80 0.11 -17.78
C GLY A 194 -2.33 0.37 -17.41
N VAL A 195 -1.82 1.60 -17.61
CA VAL A 195 -0.43 1.97 -17.31
C VAL A 195 -0.35 2.62 -15.93
N ILE A 196 0.61 2.19 -15.11
CA ILE A 196 0.86 2.77 -13.79
C ILE A 196 1.45 4.18 -13.94
N LYS A 197 0.75 5.17 -13.42
CA LYS A 197 1.17 6.59 -13.40
C LYS A 197 1.84 6.98 -12.07
N HIS A 198 1.44 6.34 -10.98
CA HIS A 198 1.99 6.55 -9.65
C HIS A 198 1.97 5.26 -8.85
N LEU A 199 2.96 5.07 -8.00
CA LEU A 199 2.95 4.06 -6.96
C LEU A 199 3.59 4.62 -5.68
N SER A 200 3.03 4.22 -4.55
CA SER A 200 3.61 4.48 -3.24
C SER A 200 3.37 3.28 -2.32
N VAL A 201 4.30 3.03 -1.41
CA VAL A 201 4.17 1.94 -0.43
C VAL A 201 4.57 2.48 0.94
N ASN A 202 3.61 2.50 1.87
CA ASN A 202 3.88 2.82 3.26
C ASN A 202 4.06 1.54 4.07
N ASP A 203 4.88 1.62 5.12
CA ASP A 203 4.92 0.62 6.17
C ASP A 203 3.60 0.58 6.95
N LEU A 204 3.37 -0.54 7.66
CA LEU A 204 2.10 -0.90 8.27
C LEU A 204 1.48 0.16 9.22
N PRO A 205 2.25 0.93 10.03
CA PRO A 205 1.66 1.85 11.00
C PRO A 205 1.18 3.18 10.43
N VAL A 206 1.47 3.50 9.15
CA VAL A 206 1.22 4.84 8.60
C VAL A 206 0.23 4.79 7.45
N GLY A 207 -0.94 5.40 7.65
CA GLY A 207 -2.00 5.55 6.63
C GLY A 207 -1.63 6.54 5.53
N ARG A 208 -2.35 6.45 4.39
CA ARG A 208 -2.14 7.28 3.19
C ARG A 208 -3.09 8.46 3.16
N SER A 209 -2.76 9.47 2.37
CA SER A 209 -3.60 10.66 2.16
C SER A 209 -4.53 10.45 0.95
N VAL A 210 -5.84 10.51 1.20
CA VAL A 210 -6.86 10.45 0.15
C VAL A 210 -6.84 11.71 -0.70
N GLU A 211 -6.63 12.88 -0.08
CA GLU A 211 -6.53 14.18 -0.74
C GLU A 211 -5.37 14.20 -1.75
N GLU A 212 -4.20 13.72 -1.33
CA GLU A 212 -3.03 13.63 -2.22
C GLU A 212 -3.29 12.66 -3.38
N THR A 213 -3.95 11.55 -3.11
CA THR A 213 -4.31 10.59 -4.16
C THR A 213 -5.23 11.22 -5.21
N LEU A 214 -6.27 11.93 -4.78
CA LEU A 214 -7.20 12.64 -5.68
C LEU A 214 -6.48 13.77 -6.44
N ARG A 215 -5.63 14.52 -5.75
CA ARG A 215 -4.80 15.57 -6.37
C ARG A 215 -3.94 15.01 -7.49
N LEU A 216 -3.29 13.86 -7.27
CA LEU A 216 -2.45 13.20 -8.28
C LEU A 216 -3.27 12.73 -9.48
N VAL A 217 -4.44 12.11 -9.28
CA VAL A 217 -5.34 11.73 -10.39
C VAL A 217 -5.67 12.95 -11.25
N LYS A 218 -6.11 14.06 -10.63
CA LYS A 218 -6.43 15.31 -11.33
C LYS A 218 -5.21 15.87 -12.08
N ALA A 219 -4.00 15.79 -11.48
CA ALA A 219 -2.78 16.26 -12.11
C ALA A 219 -2.41 15.45 -13.37
N PHE A 220 -2.52 14.11 -13.33
CA PHE A 220 -2.26 13.28 -14.50
C PHE A 220 -3.26 13.55 -15.62
N GLN A 221 -4.54 13.68 -15.30
CA GLN A 221 -5.60 14.01 -16.26
C GLN A 221 -5.39 15.39 -16.90
N PHE A 222 -4.96 16.37 -16.08
CA PHE A 222 -4.66 17.72 -16.58
C PHE A 222 -3.53 17.68 -17.63
N VAL A 223 -2.43 16.99 -17.34
CA VAL A 223 -1.30 16.84 -18.27
C VAL A 223 -1.73 16.16 -19.57
N GLU A 224 -2.54 15.11 -19.47
CA GLU A 224 -3.04 14.39 -20.66
C GLU A 224 -3.96 15.25 -21.54
N THR A 225 -4.77 16.11 -20.93
CA THR A 225 -5.72 16.95 -21.64
C THR A 225 -5.07 18.20 -22.23
N HIS A 226 -4.16 18.85 -21.51
CA HIS A 226 -3.63 20.17 -21.85
C HIS A 226 -2.19 20.15 -22.39
N GLY A 227 -1.45 19.05 -22.17
CA GLY A 227 -0.03 18.97 -22.55
C GLY A 227 0.89 19.88 -21.77
N GLU A 228 0.40 20.60 -20.76
CA GLU A 228 1.20 21.42 -19.84
C GLU A 228 1.59 20.59 -18.61
N VAL A 229 2.74 20.88 -17.99
CA VAL A 229 3.22 20.13 -16.86
C VAL A 229 2.84 20.78 -15.53
N CYS A 230 2.52 19.95 -14.54
CA CYS A 230 2.14 20.37 -13.20
C CYS A 230 3.38 20.56 -12.33
N PRO A 231 3.62 21.77 -11.76
CA PRO A 231 4.71 21.99 -10.82
C PRO A 231 4.49 21.28 -9.47
N ALA A 232 5.48 21.39 -8.58
CA ALA A 232 5.36 20.86 -7.22
C ALA A 232 4.13 21.44 -6.51
N ASN A 233 3.42 20.58 -5.76
CA ASN A 233 2.20 20.92 -5.00
C ASN A 233 1.05 21.51 -5.85
N TRP A 234 1.05 21.24 -7.16
CA TRP A 234 0.01 21.71 -8.06
C TRP A 234 -1.38 21.26 -7.62
N THR A 235 -2.34 22.17 -7.73
CA THR A 235 -3.78 21.93 -7.59
C THR A 235 -4.51 22.43 -8.83
N PRO A 236 -5.78 22.08 -9.09
CA PRO A 236 -6.52 22.51 -10.29
C PRO A 236 -6.53 24.03 -10.56
N GLU A 237 -6.44 24.85 -9.51
CA GLU A 237 -6.40 26.33 -9.61
C GLU A 237 -4.98 26.89 -9.74
N SER A 238 -3.96 26.03 -9.64
CA SER A 238 -2.56 26.47 -9.69
C SER A 238 -2.09 26.71 -11.12
N PRO A 239 -1.15 27.65 -11.36
CA PRO A 239 -0.55 27.81 -12.66
C PRO A 239 0.24 26.58 -13.09
N THR A 240 0.30 26.34 -14.40
CA THR A 240 1.02 25.24 -15.05
C THR A 240 2.20 25.76 -15.86
N ILE A 241 3.07 24.85 -16.29
CA ILE A 241 4.27 25.19 -17.05
C ILE A 241 4.15 24.60 -18.47
N LYS A 242 4.27 25.45 -19.49
CA LYS A 242 4.43 25.00 -20.87
C LYS A 242 5.80 24.33 -21.02
N PRO A 243 5.89 23.06 -21.44
CA PRO A 243 7.17 22.32 -21.49
C PRO A 243 8.04 22.74 -22.70
N HIS A 244 8.37 24.04 -22.76
CA HIS A 244 9.21 24.63 -23.79
C HIS A 244 10.15 25.68 -23.17
N PRO A 245 11.44 25.71 -23.53
CA PRO A 245 12.45 26.57 -22.87
C PRO A 245 12.10 28.04 -22.81
N THR A 246 11.48 28.60 -23.85
CA THR A 246 11.07 30.00 -23.89
C THR A 246 9.71 30.22 -23.21
N ALA A 247 8.72 29.36 -23.49
CA ALA A 247 7.36 29.54 -22.98
C ALA A 247 7.26 29.29 -21.46
N SER A 248 8.14 28.45 -20.89
CA SER A 248 8.19 28.20 -19.45
C SER A 248 8.55 29.43 -18.61
N ARG A 249 9.22 30.47 -19.22
CA ARG A 249 9.59 31.68 -18.53
C ARG A 249 8.40 32.45 -17.97
N GLU A 250 7.26 32.43 -18.68
CA GLU A 250 6.01 33.04 -18.21
C GLU A 250 5.61 32.56 -16.81
N TYR A 251 5.73 31.26 -16.57
CA TYR A 251 5.46 30.69 -15.25
C TYR A 251 6.44 31.18 -14.20
N PHE A 252 7.76 31.15 -14.50
CA PHE A 252 8.78 31.52 -13.53
C PHE A 252 8.75 32.99 -13.20
N GLU A 253 8.40 33.87 -14.14
CA GLU A 253 8.18 35.29 -13.92
C GLU A 253 7.01 35.59 -12.99
N LYS A 254 5.92 34.77 -13.08
CA LYS A 254 4.74 34.92 -12.19
C LYS A 254 5.00 34.46 -10.76
N VAL A 255 5.81 33.42 -10.60
CA VAL A 255 5.96 32.73 -9.29
C VAL A 255 7.11 33.30 -8.46
N ASN A 256 8.07 33.99 -9.11
CA ASN A 256 9.26 34.58 -8.44
C ASN A 256 9.24 36.11 -8.37
N GLN A 257 8.04 36.71 -8.44
CA GLN A 257 7.87 38.17 -8.23
C GLN A 257 7.86 38.54 -6.76
#